data_40811cb2712212c7bd448319f2f8a5cf
#
_entry.id   40811cb2712212c7bd448319f2f8a5cf
#
_cell.length_a   1.000
_cell.length_b   1.000
_cell.length_c   1.000
_cell.angle_alpha   90.00
_cell.angle_beta   90.00
_cell.angle_gamma   90.00
#
_symmetry.space_group_name_H-M   'P 1'
#
loop_
_entity.id
_entity.type
_entity.pdbx_description
1 polymer ?
#
loop_
_entity_poly.entity_id
_entity_poly.type
_entity_poly.pdbx_seq_one_letter_code
_entity_poly.pdbx_strand_id
1 'polypeptide(L)'
;MQITVYKSKIHRATVTQADLNYIGSITIDEVLMEASNLIENEKVHVVNLNNGERLETYVIKGKRNSGVICLNGPAARKVAVNDLVIIISYAIMPFEEAKKYKPTIVFPDSENNRLKE
;
A
#
# COMPACT_ATOMS: atom_id res chain seq x y z
N MET A 1 -18.85 -17.81 -11.33
CA MET A 1 -17.36 -17.84 -11.30
C MET A 1 -16.87 -16.64 -10.52
N GLN A 2 -16.04 -16.87 -9.52
CA GLN A 2 -15.41 -15.82 -8.72
C GLN A 2 -14.04 -15.52 -9.29
N ILE A 3 -13.68 -14.26 -9.36
CA ILE A 3 -12.34 -13.84 -9.77
C ILE A 3 -11.75 -12.86 -8.78
N THR A 4 -10.43 -12.76 -8.78
CA THR A 4 -9.69 -11.77 -7.98
C THR A 4 -9.38 -10.58 -8.87
N VAL A 5 -9.77 -9.40 -8.43
CA VAL A 5 -9.45 -8.14 -9.12
C VAL A 5 -8.76 -7.23 -8.13
N TYR A 6 -7.99 -6.23 -8.61
CA TYR A 6 -7.46 -5.28 -7.67
C TYR A 6 -8.57 -4.31 -7.23
N LYS A 7 -8.61 -4.08 -5.93
CA LYS A 7 -9.61 -3.21 -5.31
C LYS A 7 -9.14 -1.76 -5.33
N SER A 8 -7.86 -1.55 -5.00
CA SER A 8 -7.28 -0.21 -4.95
C SER A 8 -5.76 -0.27 -5.07
N LYS A 9 -5.18 0.89 -5.40
CA LYS A 9 -3.74 1.09 -5.41
C LYS A 9 -3.39 2.43 -4.79
N ILE A 10 -2.30 2.44 -4.03
CA ILE A 10 -1.59 3.68 -3.72
C ILE A 10 -0.39 3.69 -4.66
N HIS A 11 -0.43 4.59 -5.64
CA HIS A 11 0.53 4.56 -6.74
C HIS A 11 1.69 5.51 -6.49
N ARG A 12 2.91 4.98 -6.36
CA ARG A 12 4.15 5.73 -6.18
C ARG A 12 4.22 6.47 -4.85
N ALA A 13 3.94 5.76 -3.77
CA ALA A 13 4.21 6.27 -2.42
C ALA A 13 5.70 6.17 -2.12
N THR A 14 6.22 7.14 -1.39
CA THR A 14 7.64 7.16 -1.00
C THR A 14 7.84 6.47 0.34
N VAL A 15 8.74 5.51 0.40
CA VAL A 15 9.10 4.83 1.66
C VAL A 15 9.80 5.82 2.59
N THR A 16 9.23 6.02 3.77
CA THR A 16 9.77 6.97 4.76
C THR A 16 10.64 6.30 5.81
N GLN A 17 10.45 4.98 6.03
CA GLN A 17 11.16 4.25 7.06
C GLN A 17 11.17 2.76 6.74
N ALA A 18 12.23 2.08 7.16
CA ALA A 18 12.32 0.62 7.08
C ALA A 18 12.81 0.13 8.44
N ASP A 19 11.96 -0.61 9.16
CA ASP A 19 12.24 -1.06 10.52
C ASP A 19 12.31 -2.58 10.58
N LEU A 20 13.53 -3.11 10.52
CA LEU A 20 13.78 -4.54 10.52
C LEU A 20 13.36 -5.22 11.83
N ASN A 21 13.37 -4.50 12.92
CA ASN A 21 13.16 -5.04 14.27
C ASN A 21 11.71 -4.92 14.76
N TYR A 22 10.79 -4.55 13.89
CA TYR A 22 9.37 -4.47 14.20
C TYR A 22 8.63 -5.68 13.61
N ILE A 23 7.38 -5.89 14.03
CA ILE A 23 6.54 -6.98 13.54
C ILE A 23 6.27 -6.78 12.04
N GLY A 24 6.46 -7.84 11.24
CA GLY A 24 6.30 -7.79 9.79
C GLY A 24 4.96 -7.18 9.38
N SER A 25 5.00 -6.11 8.57
CA SER A 25 3.83 -5.34 8.18
C SER A 25 4.25 -4.15 7.32
N ILE A 26 3.26 -3.38 6.86
CA ILE A 26 3.50 -2.05 6.30
C ILE A 26 2.65 -1.04 7.07
N THR A 27 3.30 -0.03 7.65
CA THR A 27 2.60 1.06 8.32
C THR A 27 2.28 2.13 7.28
N ILE A 28 1.01 2.49 7.17
CA ILE A 28 0.51 3.45 6.17
C ILE A 28 -0.23 4.57 6.88
N ASP A 29 0.05 5.82 6.50
CA ASP A 29 -0.69 6.98 6.98
C ASP A 29 -2.20 6.72 6.87
N GLU A 30 -2.93 6.95 7.94
CA GLU A 30 -4.37 6.70 8.00
C GLU A 30 -5.15 7.42 6.89
N VAL A 31 -4.73 8.63 6.51
CA VAL A 31 -5.39 9.37 5.41
C VAL A 31 -5.27 8.61 4.08
N LEU A 32 -4.09 8.03 3.81
CA LEU A 32 -3.90 7.22 2.61
C LEU A 32 -4.73 5.94 2.67
N MET A 33 -4.85 5.34 3.85
CA MET A 33 -5.68 4.14 4.03
C MET A 33 -7.13 4.45 3.71
N GLU A 34 -7.67 5.53 4.26
CA GLU A 34 -9.06 5.93 4.01
C GLU A 34 -9.30 6.20 2.52
N ALA A 35 -8.40 6.95 1.89
CA ALA A 35 -8.54 7.30 0.49
C ALA A 35 -8.51 6.08 -0.43
N SER A 36 -7.77 5.04 -0.04
CA SER A 36 -7.60 3.82 -0.83
C SER A 36 -8.47 2.65 -0.35
N ASN A 37 -9.37 2.90 0.62
CA ASN A 37 -10.25 1.87 1.18
C ASN A 37 -9.49 0.69 1.80
N LEU A 38 -8.35 0.97 2.44
CA LEU A 38 -7.59 -0.04 3.19
C LEU A 38 -7.97 0.01 4.66
N ILE A 39 -7.99 -1.16 5.30
CA ILE A 39 -8.18 -1.26 6.74
C ILE A 39 -7.00 -1.98 7.38
N GLU A 40 -6.87 -1.85 8.70
CA GLU A 40 -5.83 -2.58 9.43
C GLU A 40 -5.99 -4.09 9.22
N ASN A 41 -4.87 -4.77 9.15
CA ASN A 41 -4.77 -6.21 8.97
C ASN A 41 -5.11 -6.69 7.54
N GLU A 42 -5.43 -5.79 6.65
CA GLU A 42 -5.71 -6.16 5.26
C GLU A 42 -4.42 -6.56 4.55
N LYS A 43 -4.47 -7.68 3.82
CA LYS A 43 -3.34 -8.14 3.01
C LYS A 43 -3.16 -7.24 1.80
N VAL A 44 -1.92 -6.87 1.53
CA VAL A 44 -1.56 -6.08 0.35
C VAL A 44 -0.31 -6.64 -0.31
N HIS A 45 -0.16 -6.38 -1.61
CA HIS A 45 1.11 -6.52 -2.30
C HIS A 45 1.80 -5.17 -2.32
N VAL A 46 3.12 -5.18 -2.17
CA VAL A 46 3.95 -3.98 -2.30
C VAL A 46 4.95 -4.25 -3.42
N VAL A 47 4.97 -3.37 -4.40
CA VAL A 47 5.86 -3.48 -5.55
C VAL A 47 6.80 -2.29 -5.53
N ASN A 48 8.11 -2.55 -5.52
CA ASN A 48 9.13 -1.51 -5.45
C ASN A 48 9.61 -1.14 -6.85
N LEU A 49 9.41 0.12 -7.24
CA LEU A 49 9.81 0.58 -8.57
C LEU A 49 11.32 0.67 -8.75
N ASN A 50 12.06 0.85 -7.66
CA ASN A 50 13.50 1.08 -7.72
C ASN A 50 14.31 -0.21 -7.89
N ASN A 51 13.84 -1.32 -7.32
CA ASN A 51 14.59 -2.59 -7.39
C ASN A 51 13.78 -3.75 -8.00
N GLY A 52 12.50 -3.53 -8.33
CA GLY A 52 11.65 -4.56 -8.91
C GLY A 52 11.15 -5.61 -7.93
N GLU A 53 11.45 -5.49 -6.64
CA GLU A 53 10.99 -6.44 -5.64
C GLU A 53 9.46 -6.36 -5.46
N ARG A 54 8.86 -7.53 -5.25
CA ARG A 54 7.43 -7.66 -4.97
C ARG A 54 7.28 -8.50 -3.72
N LEU A 55 6.49 -8.01 -2.76
CA LEU A 55 6.27 -8.73 -1.52
C LEU A 55 4.81 -8.64 -1.10
N GLU A 56 4.41 -9.56 -0.22
CA GLU A 56 3.10 -9.55 0.42
C GLU A 56 3.27 -9.23 1.89
N THR A 57 2.37 -8.42 2.42
CA THR A 57 2.35 -8.10 3.84
C THR A 57 0.95 -7.65 4.22
N TYR A 58 0.76 -7.14 5.42
CA TYR A 58 -0.52 -6.61 5.89
C TYR A 58 -0.35 -5.21 6.45
N VAL A 59 -1.46 -4.47 6.50
CA VAL A 59 -1.47 -3.05 6.82
C VAL A 59 -1.56 -2.80 8.32
N ILE A 60 -0.75 -1.87 8.82
CA ILE A 60 -0.87 -1.29 10.15
C ILE A 60 -1.16 0.20 9.96
N LYS A 61 -2.11 0.72 10.75
CA LYS A 61 -2.47 2.14 10.69
C LYS A 61 -1.35 3.00 11.26
N GLY A 62 -0.88 3.94 10.46
CA GLY A 62 0.11 4.94 10.85
C GLY A 62 -0.54 6.26 11.23
N LYS A 63 0.26 7.12 11.84
CA LYS A 63 -0.20 8.43 12.32
C LYS A 63 -0.80 9.23 11.17
N ARG A 64 -1.99 9.75 11.42
CA ARG A 64 -2.74 10.54 10.45
C ARG A 64 -1.98 11.80 10.04
N ASN A 65 -1.92 12.07 8.75
CA ASN A 65 -1.21 13.20 8.14
C ASN A 65 0.30 13.21 8.37
N SER A 66 0.88 12.07 8.71
CA SER A 66 2.33 11.95 8.90
C SER A 66 3.07 11.68 7.59
N GLY A 67 2.37 11.18 6.57
CA GLY A 67 2.99 10.71 5.34
C GLY A 67 3.75 9.40 5.52
N VAL A 68 3.56 8.69 6.63
CA VAL A 68 4.35 7.49 6.92
C VAL A 68 4.04 6.36 5.95
N ILE A 69 5.09 5.79 5.39
CA ILE A 69 5.09 4.51 4.67
C ILE A 69 6.32 3.77 5.20
N CYS A 70 6.09 2.83 6.11
CA CYS A 70 7.17 2.12 6.78
C CYS A 70 7.03 0.62 6.55
N LEU A 71 8.07 -0.01 5.99
CA LEU A 71 8.13 -1.45 5.81
C LEU A 71 8.79 -2.05 7.06
N ASN A 72 8.08 -2.98 7.70
CA ASN A 72 8.47 -3.54 9.00
C ASN A 72 8.87 -5.00 8.88
N GLY A 73 9.81 -5.43 9.74
CA GLY A 73 10.27 -6.81 9.78
C GLY A 73 11.03 -7.21 8.52
N PRO A 74 10.88 -8.45 8.04
CA PRO A 74 11.62 -8.91 6.85
C PRO A 74 11.37 -8.07 5.60
N ALA A 75 10.22 -7.44 5.48
CA ALA A 75 9.90 -6.56 4.35
C ALA A 75 10.86 -5.36 4.29
N ALA A 76 11.41 -4.94 5.42
CA ALA A 76 12.37 -3.83 5.47
C ALA A 76 13.63 -4.11 4.65
N ARG A 77 13.97 -5.38 4.41
CA ARG A 77 15.13 -5.74 3.61
C ARG A 77 14.92 -5.57 2.11
N LYS A 78 13.67 -5.39 1.67
CA LYS A 78 13.33 -5.29 0.26
C LYS A 78 13.13 -3.84 -0.20
N VAL A 79 13.33 -2.89 0.69
CA VAL A 79 13.17 -1.47 0.38
C VAL A 79 14.30 -0.67 1.01
N ALA A 80 14.51 0.52 0.48
CA ALA A 80 15.33 1.55 1.09
C ALA A 80 14.47 2.80 1.27
N VAL A 81 14.79 3.61 2.27
CA VAL A 81 14.12 4.91 2.44
C VAL A 81 14.27 5.72 1.15
N ASN A 82 13.19 6.36 0.74
CA ASN A 82 13.02 7.11 -0.50
C ASN A 82 12.72 6.26 -1.74
N ASP A 83 12.67 4.94 -1.63
CA ASP A 83 12.17 4.12 -2.73
C ASP A 83 10.71 4.44 -3.01
N LEU A 84 10.31 4.35 -4.26
CA LEU A 84 8.92 4.50 -4.68
C LEU A 84 8.27 3.13 -4.76
N VAL A 85 7.11 2.97 -4.12
CA VAL A 85 6.38 1.70 -4.10
C VAL A 85 4.95 1.90 -4.57
N ILE A 86 4.36 0.82 -5.06
CA ILE A 86 2.93 0.73 -5.35
C ILE A 86 2.35 -0.27 -4.37
N ILE A 87 1.31 0.13 -3.65
CA ILE A 87 0.63 -0.72 -2.67
C ILE A 87 -0.71 -1.12 -3.28
N ILE A 88 -0.94 -2.43 -3.41
CA ILE A 88 -2.09 -2.96 -4.14
C ILE A 88 -2.92 -3.84 -3.22
N SER A 89 -4.22 -3.59 -3.16
CA SER A 89 -5.18 -4.46 -2.48
C SER A 89 -6.09 -5.13 -3.49
N TYR A 90 -6.69 -6.24 -3.07
CA TYR A 90 -7.49 -7.10 -3.95
C TYR A 90 -8.84 -7.41 -3.34
N ALA A 91 -9.78 -7.77 -4.17
CA ALA A 91 -11.09 -8.26 -3.75
C ALA A 91 -11.48 -9.44 -4.63
N ILE A 92 -12.26 -10.35 -4.06
CA ILE A 92 -12.81 -11.50 -4.78
C ILE A 92 -14.29 -11.21 -4.98
N MET A 93 -14.75 -11.35 -6.22
CA MET A 93 -16.15 -11.08 -6.54
C MET A 93 -16.60 -11.88 -7.76
N PRO A 94 -17.93 -12.04 -7.96
CA PRO A 94 -18.44 -12.68 -9.16
C PRO A 94 -17.98 -11.94 -10.42
N PHE A 95 -17.74 -12.71 -11.49
CA PHE A 95 -17.21 -12.17 -12.74
C PHE A 95 -18.07 -11.02 -13.28
N GLU A 96 -19.38 -11.14 -13.24
CA GLU A 96 -20.26 -10.09 -13.76
C GLU A 96 -20.17 -8.80 -12.94
N GLU A 97 -20.03 -8.91 -11.63
CA GLU A 97 -19.81 -7.74 -10.75
C GLU A 97 -18.44 -7.11 -11.04
N ALA A 98 -17.43 -7.95 -11.22
CA ALA A 98 -16.06 -7.49 -11.47
C ALA A 98 -15.96 -6.66 -12.74
N LYS A 99 -16.74 -6.99 -13.78
CA LYS A 99 -16.76 -6.21 -15.03
C LYS A 99 -17.20 -4.76 -14.83
N LYS A 100 -17.99 -4.52 -13.79
CA LYS A 100 -18.55 -3.18 -13.49
C LYS A 100 -17.80 -2.46 -12.38
N TYR A 101 -16.92 -3.17 -11.67
CA TYR A 101 -16.20 -2.59 -10.54
C TYR A 101 -15.14 -1.60 -11.02
N LYS A 102 -15.08 -0.44 -10.35
CA LYS A 102 -14.07 0.58 -10.65
C LYS A 102 -13.10 0.66 -9.47
N PRO A 103 -11.87 0.19 -9.63
CA PRO A 103 -10.86 0.30 -8.56
C PRO A 103 -10.54 1.75 -8.23
N THR A 104 -10.14 1.97 -6.99
CA THR A 104 -9.70 3.28 -6.52
C THR A 104 -8.19 3.35 -6.67
N ILE A 105 -7.68 4.41 -7.30
CA ILE A 105 -6.23 4.64 -7.41
C ILE A 105 -5.93 5.98 -6.77
N VAL A 106 -4.98 5.98 -5.83
CA VAL A 106 -4.57 7.14 -5.06
C VAL A 106 -3.15 7.52 -5.48
N PHE A 107 -2.92 8.81 -5.71
CA PHE A 107 -1.63 9.34 -6.18
C PHE A 107 -1.09 10.31 -5.11
N PRO A 108 -0.33 9.82 -4.12
CA PRO A 108 0.25 10.73 -3.13
C PRO A 108 1.37 11.56 -3.72
N ASP A 109 1.62 12.73 -3.11
CA ASP A 109 2.75 13.56 -3.47
C ASP A 109 4.05 12.83 -3.12
N SER A 110 5.02 12.80 -4.04
CA SER A 110 6.26 12.03 -3.85
C SER A 110 7.18 12.60 -2.76
N GLU A 111 7.01 13.86 -2.38
CA GLU A 111 7.87 14.47 -1.35
C GLU A 111 7.38 14.19 0.07
N ASN A 112 6.08 14.14 0.27
CA ASN A 112 5.52 14.04 1.62
C ASN A 112 4.41 12.98 1.77
N ASN A 113 4.10 12.22 0.72
CA ASN A 113 3.02 11.23 0.68
C ASN A 113 1.63 11.80 1.01
N ARG A 114 1.45 13.08 0.86
CA ARG A 114 0.15 13.70 1.14
C ARG A 114 -0.69 13.74 -0.13
N LEU A 115 -2.00 13.67 0.07
CA LEU A 115 -2.93 13.81 -1.04
C LEU A 115 -3.05 15.29 -1.40
N LYS A 116 -3.20 15.55 -2.69
CA LYS A 116 -3.53 16.89 -3.16
C LYS A 116 -5.01 17.13 -2.92
N GLU A 117 -5.32 18.27 -2.40
CA GLU A 117 -6.71 18.71 -2.23
C GLU A 117 -7.29 19.16 -3.56
#